data_74920d9507bde365f2da7c5b8dfbe0ec
#
_entry.id   74920d9507bde365f2da7c5b8dfbe0ec
#
_cell.length_a   1.000
_cell.length_b   1.000
_cell.length_c   1.000
_cell.angle_alpha   90.00
_cell.angle_beta   90.00
_cell.angle_gamma   90.00
#
_symmetry.space_group_name_H-M   'P 1'
#
loop_
_entity.id
_entity.type
_entity.pdbx_description
1 polymer ?
#
loop_
_entity_poly.entity_id
_entity_poly.type
_entity_poly.pdbx_seq_one_letter_code
_entity_poly.pdbx_strand_id
1 'polypeptide(L)'
;MASNTSEFGAVQIAGRLAVPAERLDAPVDRVRCVLRCGKRYLLAQHNSRRRENIGKWGLPGGRLKSREEPRAALRRELIEELGLRVQSLVEIGDWWHRGENHRVFGCDVGQATQSFAPDELLAIDWFQYSEVVGLEADGHLRTGFELDAITAFRVRFPRVERATSTRRRPGAARTRAKRQRP
;
A
#
# COMPACT_ATOMS: atom_id res chain seq x y z
N MET A 1 41.38 -20.74 1.55
CA MET A 1 39.93 -20.95 1.75
C MET A 1 39.34 -19.58 2.01
N ALA A 2 38.72 -18.97 1.00
CA ALA A 2 38.18 -17.62 1.06
C ALA A 2 36.67 -17.72 1.31
N SER A 3 36.25 -17.16 2.46
CA SER A 3 34.85 -17.07 2.85
C SER A 3 34.21 -15.96 2.04
N ASN A 4 33.21 -16.33 1.24
CA ASN A 4 32.44 -15.42 0.40
C ASN A 4 31.31 -14.83 1.27
N THR A 5 31.49 -13.62 1.79
CA THR A 5 30.46 -12.85 2.46
C THR A 5 29.72 -12.06 1.40
N SER A 6 28.51 -12.48 1.06
CA SER A 6 27.62 -11.75 0.14
C SER A 6 27.16 -10.46 0.81
N GLU A 7 27.71 -9.33 0.34
CA GLU A 7 27.18 -8.00 0.60
C GLU A 7 25.79 -7.86 -0.06
N PHE A 8 24.75 -7.93 0.72
CA PHE A 8 23.46 -7.40 0.31
C PHE A 8 23.53 -5.88 0.44
N GLY A 9 23.80 -5.23 -0.68
CA GLY A 9 23.82 -3.78 -0.80
C GLY A 9 22.48 -3.18 -0.40
N ALA A 10 22.47 -2.36 0.62
CA ALA A 10 21.35 -1.49 0.93
C ALA A 10 21.12 -0.55 -0.24
N VAL A 11 19.97 -0.67 -0.91
CA VAL A 11 19.54 0.28 -1.93
C VAL A 11 19.21 1.58 -1.22
N GLN A 12 20.09 2.57 -1.31
CA GLN A 12 19.81 3.94 -0.91
C GLN A 12 18.75 4.53 -1.86
N ILE A 13 17.50 4.53 -1.41
CA ILE A 13 16.46 5.34 -2.02
C ILE A 13 16.49 6.69 -1.31
N ALA A 14 16.89 7.71 -2.06
CA ALA A 14 16.94 9.14 -1.72
C ALA A 14 16.58 9.54 -0.27
N GLY A 15 17.60 9.61 0.59
CA GLY A 15 17.68 10.66 1.60
C GLY A 15 16.94 10.49 2.91
N ARG A 16 16.33 9.36 3.28
CA ARG A 16 15.82 9.12 4.64
C ARG A 16 16.04 7.69 5.10
N LEU A 17 16.78 7.61 6.18
CA LEU A 17 17.13 6.53 7.13
C LEU A 17 16.62 5.14 6.80
N ALA A 18 17.48 4.36 6.11
CA ALA A 18 17.49 2.92 6.32
C ALA A 18 17.54 2.65 7.84
N VAL A 19 16.79 1.63 8.28
CA VAL A 19 16.86 1.15 9.67
C VAL A 19 18.34 0.98 10.02
N PRO A 20 18.85 1.59 11.10
CA PRO A 20 20.22 1.39 11.52
C PRO A 20 20.48 -0.11 11.64
N ALA A 21 21.66 -0.58 11.17
CA ALA A 21 22.03 -2.00 11.18
C ALA A 21 21.84 -2.67 12.56
N GLU A 22 21.99 -1.90 13.63
CA GLU A 22 21.79 -2.31 15.02
C GLU A 22 20.33 -2.66 15.37
N ARG A 23 19.39 -2.41 14.46
CA ARG A 23 17.93 -2.58 14.67
C ARG A 23 17.27 -3.52 13.68
N LEU A 24 18.02 -4.20 12.84
CA LEU A 24 17.52 -5.17 11.87
C LEU A 24 16.78 -6.34 12.55
N ASP A 25 17.14 -6.66 13.80
CA ASP A 25 16.50 -7.71 14.59
C ASP A 25 15.50 -7.17 15.63
N ALA A 26 15.15 -5.88 15.56
CA ALA A 26 14.19 -5.30 16.49
C ALA A 26 12.80 -5.93 16.31
N PRO A 27 12.09 -6.26 17.40
CA PRO A 27 10.73 -6.77 17.29
C PRO A 27 9.83 -5.76 16.56
N VAL A 28 8.87 -6.28 15.82
CA VAL A 28 7.87 -5.46 15.12
C VAL A 28 6.82 -4.99 16.13
N ASP A 29 6.66 -3.67 16.24
CA ASP A 29 5.66 -3.05 17.13
C ASP A 29 4.35 -2.76 16.40
N ARG A 30 4.47 -2.38 15.12
CA ARG A 30 3.33 -1.99 14.30
C ARG A 30 3.39 -2.58 12.90
N VAL A 31 2.23 -2.72 12.31
CA VAL A 31 2.07 -3.10 10.90
C VAL A 31 1.35 -2.01 10.12
N ARG A 32 1.77 -1.82 8.87
CA ARG A 32 1.17 -0.85 7.95
C ARG A 32 0.97 -1.48 6.58
N CYS A 33 0.02 -0.96 5.82
CA CYS A 33 -0.28 -1.46 4.48
C CYS A 33 -0.26 -0.35 3.43
N VAL A 34 0.53 -0.54 2.39
CA VAL A 34 0.36 0.17 1.13
C VAL A 34 -0.72 -0.55 0.33
N LEU A 35 -1.95 -0.07 0.41
CA LEU A 35 -3.05 -0.55 -0.43
C LEU A 35 -3.05 0.19 -1.76
N ARG A 36 -3.00 -0.56 -2.87
CA ARG A 36 -3.02 0.01 -4.22
C ARG A 36 -4.24 -0.48 -5.01
N CYS A 37 -5.01 0.47 -5.54
CA CYS A 37 -6.08 0.22 -6.49
C CYS A 37 -5.82 0.99 -7.79
N GLY A 38 -5.53 0.28 -8.86
CA GLY A 38 -5.13 0.95 -10.09
C GLY A 38 -3.82 1.75 -9.93
N LYS A 39 -3.89 3.05 -10.15
CA LYS A 39 -2.75 3.99 -9.99
C LYS A 39 -2.83 4.79 -8.68
N ARG A 40 -3.78 4.46 -7.81
CA ARG A 40 -4.03 5.18 -6.55
C ARG A 40 -3.66 4.35 -5.33
N TYR A 41 -3.31 5.04 -4.25
CA TYR A 41 -2.91 4.50 -2.95
C TYR A 41 -3.85 5.02 -1.88
N LEU A 42 -4.34 4.13 -1.02
CA LEU A 42 -5.20 4.53 0.09
C LEU A 42 -4.35 5.09 1.23
N LEU A 43 -4.73 6.28 1.67
CA LEU A 43 -4.30 6.84 2.95
C LEU A 43 -5.51 7.07 3.85
N ALA A 44 -5.27 7.09 5.15
CA ALA A 44 -6.28 7.25 6.18
C ALA A 44 -5.89 8.34 7.19
N GLN A 45 -6.86 9.10 7.66
CA GLN A 45 -6.72 9.96 8.83
C GLN A 45 -7.20 9.19 10.04
N HIS A 46 -6.26 8.78 10.88
CA HIS A 46 -6.60 8.03 12.08
C HIS A 46 -7.13 8.94 13.19
N ASN A 47 -8.08 8.44 13.97
CA ASN A 47 -8.54 9.10 15.19
C ASN A 47 -7.38 9.12 16.21
N SER A 48 -6.70 10.26 16.34
CA SER A 48 -5.48 10.41 17.12
C SER A 48 -5.66 11.42 18.24
N ARG A 49 -5.26 11.01 19.45
CA ARG A 49 -5.20 11.94 20.60
C ARG A 49 -3.99 12.90 20.54
N ARG A 50 -3.03 12.64 19.66
CA ARG A 50 -1.84 13.49 19.48
C ARG A 50 -2.15 14.62 18.52
N ARG A 51 -2.04 15.86 18.98
CA ARG A 51 -2.35 17.07 18.20
C ARG A 51 -1.60 17.14 16.88
N GLU A 52 -0.32 16.76 16.86
CA GLU A 52 0.52 16.76 15.67
C GLU A 52 0.10 15.77 14.58
N ASN A 53 -0.79 14.83 14.90
CA ASN A 53 -1.31 13.83 13.97
C ASN A 53 -2.74 14.15 13.47
N ILE A 54 -3.36 15.19 14.02
CA ILE A 54 -4.71 15.58 13.60
C ILE A 54 -4.68 16.07 12.15
N GLY A 55 -5.56 15.51 11.30
CA GLY A 55 -5.65 15.85 9.89
C GLY A 55 -4.53 15.30 9.01
N LYS A 56 -3.57 14.54 9.58
CA LYS A 56 -2.50 13.93 8.79
C LYS A 56 -2.90 12.58 8.22
N TRP A 57 -2.43 12.35 7.01
CA TRP A 57 -2.65 11.12 6.25
C TRP A 57 -1.56 10.08 6.56
N GLY A 58 -1.96 8.85 6.81
CA GLY A 58 -1.04 7.74 7.08
C GLY A 58 -1.47 6.46 6.39
N LEU A 59 -0.59 5.47 6.36
CA LEU A 59 -0.94 4.13 5.90
C LEU A 59 -1.88 3.46 6.92
N PRO A 60 -2.93 2.72 6.47
CA PRO A 60 -3.78 1.93 7.36
C PRO A 60 -2.98 0.84 8.06
N GLY A 61 -3.48 0.41 9.23
CA GLY A 61 -2.87 -0.60 10.08
C GLY A 61 -2.59 -0.08 11.49
N GLY A 62 -2.19 -0.97 12.39
CA GLY A 62 -2.12 -0.67 13.80
C GLY A 62 -1.00 -1.37 14.56
N ARG A 63 -1.22 -1.55 15.86
CA ARG A 63 -0.25 -2.16 16.77
C ARG A 63 -0.45 -3.68 16.82
N LEU A 64 0.66 -4.42 16.93
CA LEU A 64 0.60 -5.85 17.23
C LEU A 64 0.06 -6.08 18.63
N LYS A 65 -0.78 -7.10 18.78
CA LYS A 65 -1.14 -7.67 20.09
C LYS A 65 0.00 -8.58 20.56
N SER A 66 0.02 -8.89 21.85
CA SER A 66 1.04 -9.80 22.41
C SER A 66 1.03 -11.14 21.65
N ARG A 67 2.22 -11.56 21.19
CA ARG A 67 2.43 -12.82 20.44
C ARG A 67 1.68 -12.91 19.11
N GLU A 68 1.19 -11.79 18.59
CA GLU A 68 0.50 -11.74 17.30
C GLU A 68 1.53 -11.72 16.14
N GLU A 69 1.29 -12.53 15.15
CA GLU A 69 2.09 -12.58 13.93
C GLU A 69 1.83 -11.32 13.06
N PRO A 70 2.86 -10.63 12.51
CA PRO A 70 2.68 -9.37 11.79
C PRO A 70 1.65 -9.42 10.65
N ARG A 71 1.63 -10.51 9.86
CA ARG A 71 0.65 -10.65 8.77
C ARG A 71 -0.78 -10.85 9.30
N ALA A 72 -0.92 -11.55 10.43
CA ALA A 72 -2.23 -11.74 11.08
C ALA A 72 -2.72 -10.42 11.66
N ALA A 73 -1.85 -9.67 12.36
CA ALA A 73 -2.14 -8.34 12.87
C ALA A 73 -2.63 -7.41 11.76
N LEU A 74 -1.91 -7.37 10.63
CA LEU A 74 -2.32 -6.49 9.53
C LEU A 74 -3.68 -6.88 8.95
N ARG A 75 -3.96 -8.17 8.76
CA ARG A 75 -5.29 -8.60 8.29
C ARG A 75 -6.41 -8.22 9.24
N ARG A 76 -6.16 -8.33 10.55
CA ARG A 76 -7.11 -7.90 11.59
C ARG A 76 -7.37 -6.39 11.48
N GLU A 77 -6.31 -5.56 11.46
CA GLU A 77 -6.42 -4.11 11.35
C GLU A 77 -7.18 -3.68 10.08
N LEU A 78 -6.87 -4.29 8.90
CA LEU A 78 -7.57 -3.96 7.66
C LEU A 78 -9.06 -4.33 7.69
N ILE A 79 -9.44 -5.36 8.45
CA ILE A 79 -10.85 -5.70 8.66
C ILE A 79 -11.48 -4.70 9.65
N GLU A 80 -10.82 -4.39 10.76
CA GLU A 80 -11.31 -3.48 11.79
C GLU A 80 -11.46 -2.06 11.21
N GLU A 81 -10.43 -1.52 10.54
CA GLU A 81 -10.43 -0.16 10.01
C GLU A 81 -11.28 0.02 8.73
N LEU A 82 -11.21 -0.95 7.78
CA LEU A 82 -11.71 -0.77 6.40
C LEU A 82 -12.71 -1.82 5.95
N GLY A 83 -13.00 -2.82 6.76
CA GLY A 83 -13.81 -3.97 6.36
C GLY A 83 -13.17 -4.82 5.25
N LEU A 84 -11.87 -4.65 4.98
CA LEU A 84 -11.18 -5.30 3.87
C LEU A 84 -10.58 -6.65 4.26
N ARG A 85 -10.92 -7.69 3.50
CA ARG A 85 -10.26 -9.00 3.56
C ARG A 85 -9.26 -9.12 2.41
N VAL A 86 -7.97 -9.12 2.74
CA VAL A 86 -6.89 -9.24 1.76
C VAL A 86 -6.32 -10.65 1.76
N GLN A 87 -6.10 -11.21 0.57
CA GLN A 87 -5.55 -12.56 0.40
C GLN A 87 -4.02 -12.52 0.36
N SER A 88 -3.45 -11.66 -0.49
CA SER A 88 -2.03 -11.56 -0.71
C SER A 88 -1.46 -10.32 -0.04
N LEU A 89 -0.41 -10.50 0.75
CA LEU A 89 0.38 -9.44 1.33
C LEU A 89 1.84 -9.69 0.95
N VAL A 90 2.50 -8.70 0.37
CA VAL A 90 3.94 -8.73 0.11
C VAL A 90 4.64 -7.84 1.13
N GLU A 91 5.70 -8.33 1.73
CA GLU A 91 6.50 -7.53 2.66
C GLU A 91 7.37 -6.54 1.87
N ILE A 92 7.31 -5.27 2.26
CA ILE A 92 8.07 -4.19 1.62
C ILE A 92 9.34 -3.91 2.40
N GLY A 93 9.24 -3.79 3.72
CA GLY A 93 10.36 -3.52 4.61
C GLY A 93 9.91 -3.00 5.97
N ASP A 94 10.90 -2.62 6.76
CA ASP A 94 10.70 -2.08 8.10
C ASP A 94 11.13 -0.60 8.13
N TRP A 95 10.36 0.24 8.85
CA TRP A 95 10.63 1.66 9.08
C TRP A 95 10.60 1.97 10.56
N TRP A 96 11.59 2.72 11.00
CA TRP A 96 11.66 3.15 12.38
C TRP A 96 11.01 4.54 12.55
N HIS A 97 10.04 4.63 13.45
CA HIS A 97 9.40 5.91 13.73
C HIS A 97 9.07 6.03 15.23
N ARG A 98 9.60 7.08 15.89
CA ARG A 98 9.33 7.41 17.30
C ARG A 98 9.58 6.25 18.27
N GLY A 99 10.64 5.51 18.08
CA GLY A 99 10.99 4.39 18.98
C GLY A 99 10.25 3.09 18.69
N GLU A 100 9.44 3.01 17.63
CA GLU A 100 8.70 1.82 17.22
C GLU A 100 9.16 1.33 15.85
N ASN A 101 9.24 0.01 15.69
CA ASN A 101 9.50 -0.66 14.42
C ASN A 101 8.18 -0.92 13.69
N HIS A 102 8.03 -0.34 12.50
CA HIS A 102 6.87 -0.47 11.65
C HIS A 102 7.17 -1.39 10.46
N ARG A 103 6.62 -2.59 10.47
CA ARG A 103 6.67 -3.47 9.28
C ARG A 103 5.60 -3.09 8.29
N VAL A 104 6.00 -2.82 7.05
CA VAL A 104 5.10 -2.40 5.99
C VAL A 104 4.93 -3.51 4.97
N PHE A 105 3.68 -3.76 4.63
CA PHE A 105 3.27 -4.69 3.58
C PHE A 105 2.60 -3.92 2.44
N GLY A 106 2.59 -4.53 1.26
CA GLY A 106 1.86 -4.05 0.09
C GLY A 106 0.78 -5.03 -0.34
N CYS A 107 -0.30 -4.49 -0.88
CA CYS A 107 -1.41 -5.26 -1.42
C CYS A 107 -2.06 -4.52 -2.58
N ASP A 108 -2.31 -5.24 -3.69
CA ASP A 108 -3.21 -4.76 -4.75
C ASP A 108 -4.64 -5.18 -4.45
N VAL A 109 -5.57 -4.24 -4.55
CA VAL A 109 -7.00 -4.50 -4.44
C VAL A 109 -7.70 -4.25 -5.77
N GLY A 110 -8.69 -5.08 -6.07
CA GLY A 110 -9.43 -4.99 -7.34
C GLY A 110 -10.40 -3.81 -7.41
N GLN A 111 -10.85 -3.34 -6.24
CA GLN A 111 -11.81 -2.25 -6.12
C GLN A 111 -11.43 -1.33 -4.96
N ALA A 112 -11.59 -0.02 -5.16
CA ALA A 112 -11.38 0.98 -4.14
C ALA A 112 -12.51 0.91 -3.11
N THR A 113 -12.16 0.70 -1.82
CA THR A 113 -13.14 0.81 -0.74
C THR A 113 -13.45 2.28 -0.44
N GLN A 114 -14.67 2.54 0.00
CA GLN A 114 -15.11 3.82 0.56
C GLN A 114 -15.60 3.63 2.01
N SER A 115 -15.58 2.39 2.50
CA SER A 115 -16.04 2.05 3.85
C SER A 115 -14.87 2.11 4.82
N PHE A 116 -15.13 2.66 6.01
CA PHE A 116 -14.21 2.66 7.14
C PHE A 116 -14.96 2.71 8.46
N ALA A 117 -14.28 2.29 9.54
CA ALA A 117 -14.81 2.35 10.91
C ALA A 117 -14.63 3.76 11.49
N PRO A 118 -15.71 4.51 11.77
CA PRO A 118 -15.62 5.91 12.22
C PRO A 118 -14.99 6.05 13.62
N ASP A 119 -14.97 4.99 14.41
CA ASP A 119 -14.31 4.99 15.72
C ASP A 119 -12.78 4.94 15.60
N GLU A 120 -12.26 4.36 14.51
CA GLU A 120 -10.83 4.19 14.27
C GLU A 120 -10.26 5.26 13.33
N LEU A 121 -11.02 5.60 12.30
CA LEU A 121 -10.61 6.52 11.25
C LEU A 121 -11.56 7.71 11.14
N LEU A 122 -11.02 8.89 10.83
CA LEU A 122 -11.79 10.11 10.56
C LEU A 122 -12.12 10.27 9.08
N ALA A 123 -11.22 9.80 8.21
CA ALA A 123 -11.38 9.83 6.76
C ALA A 123 -10.47 8.80 6.08
N ILE A 124 -10.84 8.42 4.88
CA ILE A 124 -9.98 7.70 3.93
C ILE A 124 -10.07 8.38 2.56
N ASP A 125 -8.98 8.33 1.81
CA ASP A 125 -9.01 8.73 0.40
C ASP A 125 -7.96 7.97 -0.42
N TRP A 126 -8.15 7.99 -1.75
CA TRP A 126 -7.32 7.31 -2.74
C TRP A 126 -6.51 8.32 -3.55
N PHE A 127 -5.25 8.44 -3.24
CA PHE A 127 -4.32 9.41 -3.83
C PHE A 127 -3.51 8.83 -4.98
N GLN A 128 -3.30 9.61 -6.04
CA GLN A 128 -2.25 9.34 -7.01
C GLN A 128 -0.88 9.56 -6.36
N TYR A 129 0.16 8.97 -6.95
CA TYR A 129 1.51 9.12 -6.41
C TYR A 129 1.96 10.59 -6.32
N SER A 130 1.66 11.39 -7.35
CA SER A 130 1.97 12.83 -7.36
C SER A 130 1.27 13.60 -6.25
N GLU A 131 0.06 13.20 -5.88
CA GLU A 131 -0.68 13.80 -4.77
C GLU A 131 -0.03 13.45 -3.42
N VAL A 132 0.45 12.19 -3.27
CA VAL A 132 1.21 11.80 -2.05
C VAL A 132 2.51 12.59 -1.93
N VAL A 133 3.21 12.84 -3.05
CA VAL A 133 4.40 13.70 -3.07
C VAL A 133 4.06 15.12 -2.58
N GLY A 134 2.93 15.69 -3.01
CA GLY A 134 2.44 16.97 -2.52
C GLY A 134 2.16 16.96 -1.02
N LEU A 135 1.44 15.92 -0.54
CA LEU A 135 1.15 15.76 0.90
C LEU A 135 2.43 15.69 1.75
N GLU A 136 3.50 15.05 1.26
CA GLU A 136 4.78 15.03 1.96
C GLU A 136 5.43 16.41 2.00
N ALA A 137 5.49 17.10 0.84
CA ALA A 137 6.08 18.43 0.73
C ALA A 137 5.40 19.44 1.67
N ASP A 138 4.07 19.32 1.83
CA ASP A 138 3.25 20.16 2.69
C ASP A 138 3.26 19.72 4.16
N GLY A 139 3.95 18.63 4.51
CA GLY A 139 4.02 18.10 5.87
C GLY A 139 2.70 17.45 6.35
N HIS A 140 1.84 17.02 5.43
CA HIS A 140 0.55 16.40 5.73
C HIS A 140 0.61 14.87 5.91
N LEU A 141 1.79 14.25 5.79
CA LEU A 141 1.97 12.83 6.12
C LEU A 141 2.23 12.62 7.61
N ARG A 142 1.75 11.50 8.14
CA ARG A 142 1.68 11.23 9.58
C ARG A 142 3.01 10.77 10.17
N THR A 143 3.70 9.85 9.49
CA THR A 143 4.95 9.25 9.99
C THR A 143 6.17 9.76 9.22
N GLY A 144 5.96 10.26 8.00
CA GLY A 144 7.00 10.75 7.10
C GLY A 144 7.71 9.64 6.31
N PHE A 145 7.30 8.39 6.44
CA PHE A 145 7.79 7.28 5.61
C PHE A 145 6.73 6.73 4.63
N GLU A 146 5.54 7.29 4.61
CA GLU A 146 4.45 6.83 3.75
C GLU A 146 4.85 6.87 2.27
N LEU A 147 5.46 7.99 1.82
CA LEU A 147 5.93 8.14 0.45
C LEU A 147 7.06 7.16 0.13
N ASP A 148 8.01 6.96 1.04
CA ASP A 148 9.11 6.01 0.86
C ASP A 148 8.59 4.57 0.72
N ALA A 149 7.63 4.17 1.56
CA ALA A 149 7.01 2.86 1.51
C ALA A 149 6.23 2.64 0.20
N ILE A 150 5.45 3.63 -0.24
CA ILE A 150 4.72 3.60 -1.51
C ILE A 150 5.71 3.51 -2.68
N THR A 151 6.80 4.28 -2.63
CA THR A 151 7.85 4.27 -3.66
C THR A 151 8.53 2.90 -3.74
N ALA A 152 8.91 2.33 -2.59
CA ALA A 152 9.50 1.00 -2.52
C ALA A 152 8.55 -0.07 -3.08
N PHE A 153 7.25 0.00 -2.75
CA PHE A 153 6.26 -0.92 -3.31
C PHE A 153 6.12 -0.78 -4.83
N ARG A 154 6.09 0.44 -5.35
CA ARG A 154 6.02 0.69 -6.81
C ARG A 154 7.19 0.10 -7.57
N VAL A 155 8.40 0.29 -7.04
CA VAL A 155 9.64 -0.14 -7.69
C VAL A 155 9.79 -1.67 -7.65
N ARG A 156 9.54 -2.28 -6.49
CA ARG A 156 9.75 -3.73 -6.29
C ARG A 156 8.62 -4.58 -6.85
N PHE A 157 7.40 -4.02 -6.92
CA PHE A 157 6.20 -4.69 -7.41
C PHE A 157 5.52 -3.83 -8.47
N PRO A 158 6.16 -3.66 -9.66
CA PRO A 158 5.58 -2.90 -10.75
C PRO A 158 4.29 -3.56 -11.20
N ARG A 159 3.28 -2.74 -11.48
CA ARG A 159 2.02 -3.24 -12.01
C ARG A 159 2.23 -3.69 -13.45
N VAL A 160 2.01 -4.96 -13.72
CA VAL A 160 1.91 -5.45 -15.10
C VAL A 160 0.58 -4.94 -15.65
N GLU A 161 0.63 -3.96 -16.55
CA GLU A 161 -0.56 -3.57 -17.30
C GLU A 161 -0.95 -4.76 -18.17
N ARG A 162 -2.02 -5.46 -17.80
CA ARG A 162 -2.63 -6.42 -18.71
C ARG A 162 -3.12 -5.62 -19.90
N ALA A 163 -2.46 -5.80 -21.05
CA ALA A 163 -2.95 -5.30 -22.31
C ALA A 163 -4.40 -5.76 -22.43
N THR A 164 -5.32 -4.81 -22.46
CA THR A 164 -6.73 -5.07 -22.72
C THR A 164 -6.78 -5.61 -24.13
N SER A 165 -6.84 -6.95 -24.26
CA SER A 165 -7.12 -7.63 -25.51
C SER A 165 -8.53 -7.18 -25.93
N THR A 166 -8.60 -6.14 -26.71
CA THR A 166 -9.78 -5.82 -27.51
C THR A 166 -9.95 -6.94 -28.53
N ARG A 167 -10.59 -8.04 -28.12
CA ARG A 167 -11.15 -8.98 -29.09
C ARG A 167 -12.15 -8.19 -29.94
N ARG A 168 -11.69 -7.72 -31.09
CA ARG A 168 -12.57 -7.33 -32.19
C ARG A 168 -13.46 -8.54 -32.48
N ARG A 169 -14.74 -8.42 -32.18
CA ARG A 169 -15.74 -9.38 -32.67
C ARG A 169 -15.66 -9.36 -34.19
N PRO A 170 -15.49 -10.52 -34.86
CA PRO A 170 -15.62 -10.59 -36.31
C PRO A 170 -17.02 -10.13 -36.67
N GLY A 171 -17.09 -9.19 -37.60
CA GLY A 171 -18.34 -8.60 -38.06
C GLY A 171 -19.30 -9.68 -38.57
N ALA A 172 -20.56 -9.62 -38.12
CA ALA A 172 -21.64 -10.41 -38.63
C ALA A 172 -21.84 -10.07 -40.13
N ALA A 173 -21.61 -11.06 -40.98
CA ALA A 173 -21.88 -10.96 -42.40
C ALA A 173 -23.39 -10.66 -42.61
N ARG A 174 -23.70 -9.52 -43.20
CA ARG A 174 -25.06 -9.16 -43.64
C ARG A 174 -25.44 -10.05 -44.79
N THR A 175 -26.28 -11.04 -44.54
CA THR A 175 -26.96 -11.84 -45.57
C THR A 175 -27.99 -10.94 -46.29
N ARG A 176 -27.71 -10.65 -47.55
CA ARG A 176 -28.56 -9.88 -48.45
C ARG A 176 -29.69 -10.76 -48.94
N ALA A 177 -30.88 -10.59 -48.41
CA ALA A 177 -32.08 -11.26 -48.90
C ALA A 177 -32.42 -10.76 -50.31
N LYS A 178 -32.43 -11.67 -51.30
CA LYS A 178 -32.96 -11.44 -52.65
C LYS A 178 -34.50 -11.38 -52.57
N ARG A 179 -35.09 -10.22 -52.83
CA ARG A 179 -36.52 -10.10 -53.12
C ARG A 179 -36.74 -10.56 -54.53
N GLN A 180 -37.50 -11.64 -54.74
CA GLN A 180 -38.18 -11.94 -55.96
C GLN A 180 -39.50 -11.16 -55.94
N ARG A 181 -39.84 -10.52 -57.07
CA ARG A 181 -41.12 -9.99 -57.37
C ARG A 181 -41.76 -10.85 -58.48
N PRO A 182 -43.09 -10.95 -58.51
CA PRO A 182 -43.89 -11.74 -59.46
C PRO A 182 -43.83 -11.18 -60.87
#